data_213a45dd21806640790607a96ce1899d
#
_entry.id   213a45dd21806640790607a96ce1899d
#
_cell.length_a   1.000
_cell.length_b   1.000
_cell.length_c   1.000
_cell.angle_alpha   90.00
_cell.angle_beta   90.00
_cell.angle_gamma   90.00
#
_symmetry.space_group_name_H-M   'P 1'
#
loop_
_entity.id
_entity.type
_entity.pdbx_description
1 polymer ?
#
loop_
_entity_poly.entity_id
_entity_poly.type
_entity_poly.pdbx_seq_one_letter_code
_entity_poly.pdbx_strand_id
1 'polypeptide(L)'
;TVRSNVSAAPDFPTASIDTKSPVVVIEIPAGATGSDVGQILFENKVTKSALAYFRAAVADPRSAQVAPGAHELNVEISARQALAQLLDPARIPNLIKVFEGGWKSEIVDSLIKYGFTKKDVDSAFKKVVLPQGFSNAEGLLFPAQYSFPAGTSALAAVQAMVDRFSDELTGQELLATKGKFSPAQLLIIASLVQAEGDTKDFDRVSRVIRNRLEISMPLQLDSTVHYVKKVRGQIFLSTNSTLIKSPYNTYRNYGLPPTPIGNPGAEAIAAALKPAIGDWLFFITVAPGDTRFTRSNDEFLTWKTLYAKNRKAGAFK
;
A
#
# COMPACT_ATOMS: atom_id res chain seq x y z
N THR A 1 -28.94 40.19 -28.71
CA THR A 1 -28.41 38.88 -28.33
C THR A 1 -27.03 38.72 -28.90
N VAL A 2 -26.00 39.18 -28.20
CA VAL A 2 -24.60 38.98 -28.58
C VAL A 2 -24.25 37.54 -28.20
N ARG A 3 -24.23 36.64 -29.17
CA ARG A 3 -23.56 35.36 -29.04
C ARG A 3 -22.05 35.63 -29.00
N SER A 4 -21.44 35.61 -27.83
CA SER A 4 -20.01 35.58 -27.73
C SER A 4 -19.52 34.27 -28.37
N ASN A 5 -18.94 34.36 -29.56
CA ASN A 5 -18.10 33.30 -30.13
C ASN A 5 -16.88 33.12 -29.25
N VAL A 6 -17.00 32.31 -28.20
CA VAL A 6 -15.83 31.83 -27.49
C VAL A 6 -15.13 30.89 -28.46
N SER A 7 -14.12 31.39 -29.17
CA SER A 7 -13.26 30.61 -30.05
C SER A 7 -12.79 29.35 -29.32
N ALA A 8 -12.94 28.20 -29.97
CA ALA A 8 -12.43 26.95 -29.40
C ALA A 8 -10.92 27.09 -29.14
N ALA A 9 -10.45 26.68 -27.97
CA ALA A 9 -9.01 26.71 -27.70
C ALA A 9 -8.28 25.83 -28.71
N PRO A 10 -7.18 26.32 -29.33
CA PRO A 10 -6.41 25.50 -30.26
C PRO A 10 -5.95 24.21 -29.60
N ASP A 11 -6.30 23.06 -30.18
CA ASP A 11 -5.90 21.73 -29.70
C ASP A 11 -5.35 20.89 -30.87
N PHE A 12 -4.52 19.92 -30.57
CA PHE A 12 -4.11 18.93 -31.55
C PHE A 12 -5.27 17.93 -31.79
N PRO A 13 -5.36 17.33 -32.99
CA PRO A 13 -6.25 16.19 -33.20
C PRO A 13 -5.82 15.02 -32.35
N THR A 14 -6.73 14.09 -32.13
CA THR A 14 -6.37 12.82 -31.46
C THR A 14 -5.31 12.09 -32.28
N ALA A 15 -4.10 11.93 -31.73
CA ALA A 15 -2.98 11.28 -32.38
C ALA A 15 -3.09 9.76 -32.29
N SER A 16 -2.66 9.07 -33.35
CA SER A 16 -2.36 7.64 -33.27
C SER A 16 -0.98 7.47 -32.66
N ILE A 17 -0.92 6.88 -31.46
CA ILE A 17 0.31 6.76 -30.68
C ILE A 17 0.81 5.31 -30.81
N ASP A 18 2.10 5.16 -31.16
CA ASP A 18 2.82 3.90 -31.20
C ASP A 18 4.11 3.97 -30.36
N THR A 19 4.89 2.89 -30.34
CA THR A 19 6.15 2.80 -29.58
C THR A 19 7.26 3.72 -30.11
N LYS A 20 7.10 4.32 -31.29
CA LYS A 20 8.07 5.24 -31.93
C LYS A 20 7.67 6.69 -31.79
N SER A 21 6.46 6.95 -31.29
CA SER A 21 5.96 8.32 -31.10
C SER A 21 6.84 9.08 -30.11
N PRO A 22 7.26 10.31 -30.41
CA PRO A 22 8.16 11.07 -29.56
C PRO A 22 7.57 11.28 -28.17
N VAL A 23 8.44 11.18 -27.16
CA VAL A 23 8.06 11.38 -25.75
C VAL A 23 8.93 12.45 -25.10
N VAL A 24 8.39 13.12 -24.09
CA VAL A 24 9.08 14.07 -23.23
C VAL A 24 8.75 13.72 -21.77
N VAL A 25 9.73 13.87 -20.89
CA VAL A 25 9.50 13.82 -19.46
C VAL A 25 9.29 15.23 -18.94
N ILE A 26 8.14 15.49 -18.35
CA ILE A 26 7.82 16.76 -17.70
C ILE A 26 7.75 16.59 -16.20
N GLU A 27 7.95 17.68 -15.45
CA GLU A 27 7.83 17.69 -13.99
C GLU A 27 6.62 18.51 -13.58
N ILE A 28 5.71 17.93 -12.80
CA ILE A 28 4.56 18.63 -12.22
C ILE A 28 4.89 18.97 -10.77
N PRO A 29 4.99 20.27 -10.41
CA PRO A 29 5.25 20.69 -9.05
C PRO A 29 4.13 20.29 -8.08
N ALA A 30 4.47 20.06 -6.81
CA ALA A 30 3.46 19.88 -5.77
C ALA A 30 2.58 21.13 -5.64
N GLY A 31 1.27 20.93 -5.61
CA GLY A 31 0.30 22.02 -5.52
C GLY A 31 0.03 22.75 -6.84
N ALA A 32 0.55 22.29 -7.98
CA ALA A 32 0.26 22.84 -9.28
C ALA A 32 -1.25 22.81 -9.57
N THR A 33 -1.80 23.94 -10.01
CA THR A 33 -3.18 24.03 -10.45
C THR A 33 -3.36 23.47 -11.87
N GLY A 34 -4.59 23.20 -12.29
CA GLY A 34 -4.87 22.78 -13.66
C GLY A 34 -4.37 23.79 -14.72
N SER A 35 -4.29 25.08 -14.40
CA SER A 35 -3.68 26.11 -15.26
C SER A 35 -2.17 25.96 -15.35
N ASP A 36 -1.50 25.68 -14.23
CA ASP A 36 -0.04 25.49 -14.19
C ASP A 36 0.34 24.24 -14.99
N VAL A 37 -0.38 23.14 -14.80
CA VAL A 37 -0.19 21.92 -15.60
C VAL A 37 -0.41 22.20 -17.08
N GLY A 38 -1.45 22.93 -17.45
CA GLY A 38 -1.70 23.32 -18.83
C GLY A 38 -0.55 24.13 -19.45
N GLN A 39 0.05 25.04 -18.69
CA GLN A 39 1.18 25.83 -19.12
C GLN A 39 2.44 24.96 -19.31
N ILE A 40 2.73 24.06 -18.38
CA ILE A 40 3.85 23.09 -18.48
C ILE A 40 3.70 22.24 -19.74
N LEU A 41 2.50 21.72 -20.01
CA LEU A 41 2.24 20.89 -21.18
C LEU A 41 2.44 21.65 -22.48
N PHE A 42 2.01 22.90 -22.54
CA PHE A 42 2.18 23.77 -23.71
C PHE A 42 3.66 24.07 -23.95
N GLU A 43 4.41 24.49 -22.95
CA GLU A 43 5.83 24.82 -23.04
C GLU A 43 6.68 23.62 -23.50
N ASN A 44 6.27 22.41 -23.11
CA ASN A 44 6.92 21.16 -23.51
C ASN A 44 6.35 20.56 -24.82
N LYS A 45 5.53 21.31 -25.56
CA LYS A 45 4.93 20.90 -26.85
C LYS A 45 4.08 19.63 -26.77
N VAL A 46 3.55 19.31 -25.60
CA VAL A 46 2.63 18.19 -25.41
C VAL A 46 1.25 18.56 -25.96
N THR A 47 0.74 19.74 -25.58
CA THR A 47 -0.54 20.28 -26.07
C THR A 47 -0.35 21.54 -26.92
N LYS A 48 -1.32 21.82 -27.79
CA LYS A 48 -1.27 22.97 -28.68
C LYS A 48 -1.51 24.29 -27.97
N SER A 49 -2.18 24.26 -26.83
CA SER A 49 -2.37 25.42 -25.94
C SER A 49 -2.61 24.98 -24.50
N ALA A 50 -2.23 25.83 -23.54
CA ALA A 50 -2.53 25.64 -22.13
C ALA A 50 -4.03 25.61 -21.86
N LEU A 51 -4.80 26.45 -22.55
CA LEU A 51 -6.24 26.55 -22.41
C LEU A 51 -6.98 25.29 -22.87
N ALA A 52 -6.46 24.56 -23.87
CA ALA A 52 -7.05 23.29 -24.30
C ALA A 52 -6.99 22.27 -23.18
N TYR A 53 -5.82 22.11 -22.53
CA TYR A 53 -5.68 21.22 -21.39
C TYR A 53 -6.55 21.65 -20.21
N PHE A 54 -6.56 22.94 -19.85
CA PHE A 54 -7.38 23.44 -18.74
C PHE A 54 -8.87 23.08 -18.93
N ARG A 55 -9.40 23.24 -20.15
CA ARG A 55 -10.78 22.86 -20.47
C ARG A 55 -11.02 21.35 -20.37
N ALA A 56 -10.07 20.54 -20.83
CA ALA A 56 -10.16 19.09 -20.70
C ALA A 56 -10.13 18.66 -19.22
N ALA A 57 -9.29 19.29 -18.41
CA ALA A 57 -9.18 19.03 -16.98
C ALA A 57 -10.45 19.41 -16.20
N VAL A 58 -11.06 20.57 -16.53
CA VAL A 58 -12.34 20.98 -15.91
C VAL A 58 -13.49 20.03 -16.30
N ALA A 59 -13.45 19.48 -17.51
CA ALA A 59 -14.49 18.56 -17.99
C ALA A 59 -14.38 17.14 -17.46
N ASP A 60 -13.24 16.76 -16.86
CA ASP A 60 -12.98 15.42 -16.33
C ASP A 60 -12.57 15.50 -14.84
N PRO A 61 -13.47 15.10 -13.90
CA PRO A 61 -13.16 15.14 -12.47
C PRO A 61 -11.91 14.36 -12.04
N ARG A 62 -11.47 13.37 -12.85
CA ARG A 62 -10.25 12.60 -12.57
C ARG A 62 -9.00 13.47 -12.67
N SER A 63 -9.07 14.65 -13.28
CA SER A 63 -7.94 15.59 -13.34
C SER A 63 -7.39 15.97 -11.97
N ALA A 64 -8.20 15.90 -10.91
CA ALA A 64 -7.76 16.10 -9.54
C ALA A 64 -6.82 14.98 -9.01
N GLN A 65 -6.73 13.86 -9.73
CA GLN A 65 -5.86 12.72 -9.37
C GLN A 65 -4.49 12.79 -10.07
N VAL A 66 -4.22 13.82 -10.87
CA VAL A 66 -2.90 14.01 -11.48
C VAL A 66 -1.87 14.19 -10.37
N ALA A 67 -0.93 13.25 -10.28
CA ALA A 67 0.09 13.26 -9.24
C ALA A 67 1.19 14.29 -9.53
N PRO A 68 1.75 14.95 -8.52
CA PRO A 68 2.98 15.71 -8.69
C PRO A 68 4.16 14.77 -9.01
N GLY A 69 5.21 15.31 -9.66
CA GLY A 69 6.41 14.57 -10.04
C GLY A 69 6.56 14.40 -11.54
N ALA A 70 7.47 13.52 -11.93
CA ALA A 70 7.81 13.29 -13.33
C ALA A 70 6.74 12.46 -14.05
N HIS A 71 6.40 12.87 -15.27
CA HIS A 71 5.49 12.16 -16.18
C HIS A 71 6.09 12.07 -17.58
N GLU A 72 6.01 10.89 -18.20
CA GLU A 72 6.43 10.65 -19.57
C GLU A 72 5.24 10.78 -20.49
N LEU A 73 5.26 11.78 -21.37
CA LEU A 73 4.14 12.11 -22.26
C LEU A 73 4.59 12.14 -23.71
N ASN A 74 3.70 11.75 -24.63
CA ASN A 74 3.91 12.00 -26.03
C ASN A 74 3.72 13.48 -26.33
N VAL A 75 4.48 14.01 -27.30
CA VAL A 75 4.34 15.40 -27.77
C VAL A 75 3.25 15.49 -28.85
N GLU A 76 2.72 16.71 -29.05
CA GLU A 76 1.75 17.02 -30.11
C GLU A 76 0.49 16.14 -30.08
N ILE A 77 -0.03 15.89 -28.89
CA ILE A 77 -1.25 15.12 -28.65
C ILE A 77 -2.42 16.01 -28.22
N SER A 78 -3.65 15.52 -28.37
CA SER A 78 -4.82 16.25 -27.89
C SER A 78 -4.81 16.42 -26.37
N ALA A 79 -5.40 17.49 -25.87
CA ALA A 79 -5.49 17.78 -24.44
C ALA A 79 -6.14 16.63 -23.64
N ARG A 80 -7.11 15.92 -24.22
CA ARG A 80 -7.73 14.74 -23.62
C ARG A 80 -6.76 13.56 -23.52
N GLN A 81 -5.92 13.35 -24.56
CA GLN A 81 -4.89 12.32 -24.49
C GLN A 81 -3.80 12.68 -23.48
N ALA A 82 -3.42 13.95 -23.39
CA ALA A 82 -2.47 14.42 -22.38
C ALA A 82 -2.98 14.15 -20.96
N LEU A 83 -4.25 14.46 -20.66
CA LEU A 83 -4.87 14.13 -19.37
C LEU A 83 -4.89 12.62 -19.11
N ALA A 84 -5.27 11.81 -20.10
CA ALA A 84 -5.27 10.36 -19.97
C ALA A 84 -3.88 9.80 -19.65
N GLN A 85 -2.82 10.36 -20.29
CA GLN A 85 -1.45 9.95 -20.03
C GLN A 85 -0.92 10.41 -18.66
N LEU A 86 -1.33 11.59 -18.17
CA LEU A 86 -1.01 12.06 -16.83
C LEU A 86 -1.64 11.20 -15.74
N LEU A 87 -2.76 10.56 -16.03
CA LEU A 87 -3.46 9.65 -15.10
C LEU A 87 -2.97 8.20 -15.21
N ASP A 88 -2.08 7.88 -16.17
CA ASP A 88 -1.55 6.54 -16.36
C ASP A 88 -0.31 6.30 -15.49
N PRO A 89 -0.38 5.44 -14.45
CA PRO A 89 0.76 5.14 -13.59
C PRO A 89 1.96 4.52 -14.32
N ALA A 90 1.74 3.90 -15.49
CA ALA A 90 2.81 3.34 -16.29
C ALA A 90 3.72 4.41 -16.92
N ARG A 91 3.25 5.66 -16.94
CA ARG A 91 3.96 6.82 -17.50
C ARG A 91 4.62 7.70 -16.42
N ILE A 92 4.66 7.23 -15.18
CA ILE A 92 5.40 7.89 -14.10
C ILE A 92 6.74 7.17 -13.95
N PRO A 93 7.86 7.75 -14.44
CA PRO A 93 9.17 7.14 -14.27
C PRO A 93 9.53 7.06 -12.78
N ASN A 94 10.22 5.99 -12.41
CA ASN A 94 10.68 5.76 -11.04
C ASN A 94 9.57 5.77 -9.96
N LEU A 95 8.38 5.27 -10.29
CA LEU A 95 7.29 5.18 -9.32
C LEU A 95 7.63 4.24 -8.16
N ILE A 96 7.55 4.75 -6.93
CA ILE A 96 7.70 3.92 -5.73
C ILE A 96 6.34 3.27 -5.44
N LYS A 97 6.30 1.94 -5.47
CA LYS A 97 5.09 1.18 -5.11
C LYS A 97 5.27 0.57 -3.74
N VAL A 98 4.45 1.00 -2.80
CA VAL A 98 4.30 0.35 -1.49
C VAL A 98 3.11 -0.58 -1.58
N PHE A 99 3.37 -1.88 -1.50
CA PHE A 99 2.33 -2.91 -1.56
C PHE A 99 1.76 -3.17 -0.16
N GLU A 100 0.50 -3.61 -0.13
CA GLU A 100 -0.09 -4.13 1.11
C GLU A 100 0.72 -5.31 1.64
N GLY A 101 0.97 -5.31 2.95
CA GLY A 101 1.87 -6.26 3.59
C GLY A 101 3.35 -6.04 3.29
N GLY A 102 3.72 -5.01 2.50
CA GLY A 102 5.12 -4.67 2.20
C GLY A 102 5.93 -4.39 3.46
N TRP A 103 7.19 -4.84 3.51
CA TRP A 103 8.08 -4.57 4.63
C TRP A 103 8.83 -3.27 4.47
N LYS A 104 9.13 -2.59 5.58
CA LYS A 104 9.97 -1.38 5.56
C LYS A 104 11.30 -1.60 4.82
N SER A 105 11.92 -2.80 4.94
CA SER A 105 13.16 -3.11 4.22
C SER A 105 12.99 -3.09 2.69
N GLU A 106 11.84 -3.55 2.16
CA GLU A 106 11.54 -3.51 0.74
C GLU A 106 11.30 -2.07 0.26
N ILE A 107 10.73 -1.22 1.13
CA ILE A 107 10.54 0.20 0.84
C ILE A 107 11.88 0.94 0.86
N VAL A 108 12.81 0.60 1.77
CA VAL A 108 14.19 1.11 1.76
C VAL A 108 14.86 0.82 0.41
N ASP A 109 14.76 -0.42 -0.07
CA ASP A 109 15.32 -0.83 -1.37
C ASP A 109 14.66 -0.06 -2.53
N SER A 110 13.35 0.15 -2.47
CA SER A 110 12.60 0.92 -3.47
C SER A 110 13.00 2.40 -3.47
N LEU A 111 13.22 3.02 -2.31
CA LEU A 111 13.72 4.39 -2.19
C LEU A 111 15.13 4.54 -2.76
N ILE A 112 16.01 3.57 -2.51
CA ILE A 112 17.38 3.57 -3.08
C ILE A 112 17.31 3.42 -4.60
N LYS A 113 16.46 2.52 -5.10
CA LYS A 113 16.24 2.33 -6.55
C LYS A 113 15.65 3.59 -7.21
N TYR A 114 14.83 4.35 -6.49
CA TYR A 114 14.29 5.63 -6.95
C TYR A 114 15.38 6.69 -7.16
N GLY A 115 16.50 6.60 -6.44
CA GLY A 115 17.67 7.49 -6.60
C GLY A 115 18.15 8.13 -5.29
N PHE A 116 17.52 7.86 -4.16
CA PHE A 116 18.04 8.32 -2.87
C PHE A 116 19.28 7.54 -2.43
N THR A 117 20.24 8.20 -1.79
CA THR A 117 21.38 7.47 -1.24
C THR A 117 20.96 6.66 -0.02
N LYS A 118 21.61 5.51 0.21
CA LYS A 118 21.36 4.69 1.41
C LYS A 118 21.51 5.50 2.69
N LYS A 119 22.52 6.41 2.76
CA LYS A 119 22.76 7.29 3.90
C LYS A 119 21.57 8.21 4.17
N ASP A 120 20.99 8.80 3.13
CA ASP A 120 19.86 9.72 3.28
C ASP A 120 18.58 8.96 3.68
N VAL A 121 18.37 7.75 3.13
CA VAL A 121 17.24 6.88 3.51
C VAL A 121 17.37 6.44 4.97
N ASP A 122 18.55 5.96 5.40
CA ASP A 122 18.80 5.57 6.80
C ASP A 122 18.61 6.77 7.76
N SER A 123 19.03 7.97 7.34
CA SER A 123 18.80 9.20 8.09
C SER A 123 17.32 9.58 8.16
N ALA A 124 16.59 9.43 7.05
CA ALA A 124 15.16 9.71 6.96
C ALA A 124 14.36 8.86 7.97
N PHE A 125 14.61 7.56 8.01
CA PHE A 125 13.93 6.66 8.97
C PHE A 125 14.26 6.89 10.43
N LYS A 126 15.37 7.60 10.73
CA LYS A 126 15.72 8.04 12.10
C LYS A 126 15.05 9.36 12.49
N LYS A 127 14.73 10.21 11.51
CA LYS A 127 14.24 11.58 11.71
C LYS A 127 12.76 11.76 11.42
N VAL A 128 12.13 10.81 10.72
CA VAL A 128 10.71 10.88 10.39
C VAL A 128 9.87 11.07 11.65
N VAL A 129 8.92 11.97 11.58
CA VAL A 129 7.97 12.23 12.66
C VAL A 129 6.87 11.16 12.59
N LEU A 130 6.72 10.40 13.65
CA LEU A 130 5.72 9.35 13.76
C LEU A 130 4.52 9.84 14.58
N PRO A 131 3.32 9.31 14.36
CA PRO A 131 2.19 9.56 15.24
C PRO A 131 2.50 9.20 16.69
N GLN A 132 1.81 9.87 17.63
CA GLN A 132 2.03 9.65 19.06
C GLN A 132 1.80 8.17 19.43
N GLY A 133 2.71 7.59 20.20
CA GLY A 133 2.63 6.21 20.68
C GLY A 133 3.30 5.18 19.75
N PHE A 134 3.91 5.65 18.63
CA PHE A 134 4.68 4.79 17.74
C PHE A 134 6.17 5.07 17.84
N SER A 135 6.98 4.02 17.80
CA SER A 135 8.46 4.09 17.89
C SER A 135 9.15 3.60 16.62
N ASN A 136 8.41 3.11 15.64
CA ASN A 136 8.93 2.54 14.40
C ASN A 136 8.00 2.86 13.24
N ALA A 137 8.57 3.12 12.05
CA ALA A 137 7.81 3.38 10.84
C ALA A 137 7.24 2.11 10.18
N GLU A 138 7.63 0.88 10.62
CA GLU A 138 7.04 -0.36 10.14
C GLU A 138 5.54 -0.38 10.43
N GLY A 139 4.72 -0.59 9.40
CA GLY A 139 3.26 -0.54 9.47
C GLY A 139 2.65 0.83 9.18
N LEU A 140 3.44 1.92 9.24
CA LEU A 140 2.98 3.30 9.02
C LEU A 140 3.26 3.82 7.59
N LEU A 141 3.98 3.07 6.76
CA LEU A 141 4.25 3.45 5.38
C LEU A 141 3.08 2.98 4.51
N PHE A 142 2.08 3.83 4.35
CA PHE A 142 0.78 3.43 3.78
C PHE A 142 0.92 2.86 2.37
N PRO A 143 0.26 1.72 2.06
CA PRO A 143 0.27 1.13 0.72
C PRO A 143 -0.33 2.06 -0.33
N ALA A 144 0.51 2.53 -1.26
CA ALA A 144 0.13 3.41 -2.36
C ALA A 144 1.25 3.47 -3.41
N GLN A 145 0.98 4.20 -4.48
CA GLN A 145 1.99 4.60 -5.45
C GLN A 145 2.42 6.02 -5.14
N TYR A 146 3.75 6.24 -5.08
CA TYR A 146 4.34 7.53 -4.75
C TYR A 146 5.23 8.00 -5.88
N SER A 147 5.04 9.25 -6.29
CA SER A 147 5.93 10.00 -7.15
C SER A 147 6.31 11.29 -6.43
N PHE A 148 7.55 11.70 -6.56
CA PHE A 148 8.04 12.89 -5.88
C PHE A 148 8.69 13.84 -6.88
N PRO A 149 8.45 15.19 -6.74
CA PRO A 149 9.13 16.20 -7.52
C PRO A 149 10.65 16.11 -7.42
N ALA A 150 11.35 16.54 -8.46
CA ALA A 150 12.79 16.66 -8.45
C ALA A 150 13.27 17.49 -7.25
N GLY A 151 14.34 17.04 -6.60
CA GLY A 151 14.86 17.70 -5.40
C GLY A 151 14.17 17.34 -4.09
N THR A 152 13.11 16.49 -4.10
CA THR A 152 12.53 15.96 -2.86
C THR A 152 13.58 15.20 -2.06
N SER A 153 13.69 15.47 -0.77
CA SER A 153 14.59 14.73 0.11
C SER A 153 14.04 13.36 0.50
N ALA A 154 14.91 12.41 0.83
CA ALA A 154 14.49 11.10 1.35
C ALA A 154 13.62 11.23 2.62
N LEU A 155 13.89 12.22 3.47
CA LEU A 155 13.07 12.49 4.66
C LEU A 155 11.65 12.93 4.27
N ALA A 156 11.52 13.85 3.31
CA ALA A 156 10.20 14.29 2.84
C ALA A 156 9.42 13.14 2.19
N ALA A 157 10.08 12.28 1.42
CA ALA A 157 9.46 11.11 0.82
C ALA A 157 8.94 10.10 1.87
N VAL A 158 9.76 9.76 2.87
CA VAL A 158 9.35 8.87 3.98
C VAL A 158 8.24 9.51 4.82
N GLN A 159 8.33 10.83 5.09
CA GLN A 159 7.29 11.56 5.83
C GLN A 159 5.95 11.51 5.10
N ALA A 160 5.95 11.74 3.79
CA ALA A 160 4.72 11.67 2.99
C ALA A 160 4.04 10.29 3.05
N MET A 161 4.82 9.21 3.16
CA MET A 161 4.25 7.86 3.32
C MET A 161 3.59 7.67 4.69
N VAL A 162 4.16 8.25 5.75
CA VAL A 162 3.61 8.24 7.12
C VAL A 162 2.41 9.18 7.24
N ASP A 163 2.50 10.37 6.64
CA ASP A 163 1.40 11.34 6.62
C ASP A 163 0.19 10.76 5.88
N ARG A 164 0.43 10.05 4.76
CA ARG A 164 -0.63 9.36 4.03
C ARG A 164 -1.39 8.35 4.89
N PHE A 165 -0.70 7.60 5.77
CA PHE A 165 -1.36 6.73 6.74
C PHE A 165 -2.29 7.52 7.68
N SER A 166 -1.83 8.67 8.16
CA SER A 166 -2.57 9.53 9.08
C SER A 166 -3.75 10.24 8.41
N ASP A 167 -3.67 10.48 7.10
CA ASP A 167 -4.71 11.16 6.31
C ASP A 167 -5.79 10.17 5.82
N GLU A 168 -5.49 8.88 5.71
CA GLU A 168 -6.50 7.87 5.36
C GLU A 168 -7.53 7.68 6.48
N LEU A 169 -8.79 7.52 6.10
CA LEU A 169 -9.90 7.42 7.05
C LEU A 169 -9.69 6.33 8.10
N THR A 170 -9.25 5.15 7.67
CA THR A 170 -8.95 4.03 8.58
C THR A 170 -7.76 4.30 9.48
N GLY A 171 -6.75 5.04 8.99
CA GLY A 171 -5.62 5.51 9.80
C GLY A 171 -6.06 6.50 10.87
N GLN A 172 -6.91 7.47 10.52
CA GLN A 172 -7.50 8.42 11.47
C GLN A 172 -8.33 7.71 12.54
N GLU A 173 -9.20 6.77 12.15
CA GLU A 173 -10.00 5.98 13.08
C GLU A 173 -9.10 5.16 14.03
N LEU A 174 -8.02 4.57 13.51
CA LEU A 174 -7.06 3.81 14.31
C LEU A 174 -6.34 4.71 15.33
N LEU A 175 -5.82 5.87 14.89
CA LEU A 175 -5.11 6.81 15.75
C LEU A 175 -6.01 7.41 16.84
N ALA A 176 -7.30 7.61 16.55
CA ALA A 176 -8.28 8.15 17.50
C ALA A 176 -8.81 7.09 18.49
N THR A 177 -8.51 5.81 18.31
CA THR A 177 -9.09 4.72 19.10
C THR A 177 -8.67 4.81 20.57
N LYS A 178 -9.67 4.70 21.45
CA LYS A 178 -9.49 4.56 22.90
C LYS A 178 -10.19 3.27 23.33
N GLY A 179 -9.42 2.25 23.69
CA GLY A 179 -10.01 0.95 24.05
C GLY A 179 -8.97 0.00 24.66
N LYS A 180 -9.31 -1.29 24.67
CA LYS A 180 -8.47 -2.36 25.23
C LYS A 180 -7.09 -2.43 24.56
N PHE A 181 -7.03 -2.18 23.25
CA PHE A 181 -5.79 -2.14 22.48
C PHE A 181 -5.43 -0.71 22.13
N SER A 182 -4.17 -0.33 22.31
CA SER A 182 -3.66 0.96 21.85
C SER A 182 -3.61 1.04 20.31
N PRO A 183 -3.52 2.24 19.72
CA PRO A 183 -3.33 2.39 18.27
C PRO A 183 -2.15 1.56 17.73
N ALA A 184 -1.02 1.53 18.43
CA ALA A 184 0.14 0.73 18.05
C ALA A 184 -0.16 -0.79 18.06
N GLN A 185 -0.87 -1.27 19.07
CA GLN A 185 -1.29 -2.68 19.13
C GLN A 185 -2.28 -3.04 18.02
N LEU A 186 -3.21 -2.13 17.69
CA LEU A 186 -4.15 -2.32 16.59
C LEU A 186 -3.43 -2.39 15.25
N LEU A 187 -2.40 -1.57 15.04
CA LEU A 187 -1.59 -1.62 13.83
C LEU A 187 -0.80 -2.93 13.71
N ILE A 188 -0.28 -3.44 14.85
CA ILE A 188 0.34 -4.77 14.87
C ILE A 188 -0.68 -5.84 14.47
N ILE A 189 -1.88 -5.82 15.05
CA ILE A 189 -2.96 -6.77 14.69
C ILE A 189 -3.29 -6.65 13.20
N ALA A 190 -3.45 -5.43 12.66
CA ALA A 190 -3.70 -5.21 11.24
C ALA A 190 -2.61 -5.81 10.34
N SER A 191 -1.33 -5.66 10.72
CA SER A 191 -0.22 -6.23 9.96
C SER A 191 -0.20 -7.76 9.98
N LEU A 192 -0.64 -8.38 11.08
CA LEU A 192 -0.81 -9.84 11.17
C LEU A 192 -1.99 -10.30 10.31
N VAL A 193 -3.13 -9.60 10.38
CA VAL A 193 -4.31 -9.88 9.54
C VAL A 193 -3.96 -9.82 8.06
N GLN A 194 -3.27 -8.76 7.63
CA GLN A 194 -2.81 -8.58 6.25
C GLN A 194 -1.93 -9.73 5.77
N ALA A 195 -1.12 -10.30 6.66
CA ALA A 195 -0.17 -11.35 6.31
C ALA A 195 -0.76 -12.77 6.32
N GLU A 196 -1.91 -12.98 6.97
CA GLU A 196 -2.47 -14.32 7.24
C GLU A 196 -3.75 -14.62 6.46
N GLY A 197 -4.47 -13.63 5.97
CA GLY A 197 -5.80 -13.84 5.40
C GLY A 197 -5.97 -13.30 3.98
N ASP A 198 -6.99 -13.83 3.29
CA ASP A 198 -7.59 -13.14 2.15
C ASP A 198 -8.49 -12.01 2.68
N THR A 199 -8.63 -10.93 1.92
CA THR A 199 -9.39 -9.73 2.32
C THR A 199 -10.79 -10.05 2.85
N LYS A 200 -11.50 -11.00 2.24
CA LYS A 200 -12.84 -11.45 2.67
C LYS A 200 -12.89 -12.09 4.06
N ASP A 201 -11.74 -12.51 4.59
CA ASP A 201 -11.62 -13.23 5.87
C ASP A 201 -10.94 -12.39 6.95
N PHE A 202 -10.49 -11.17 6.64
CA PHE A 202 -9.72 -10.30 7.55
C PHE A 202 -10.40 -10.07 8.89
N ASP A 203 -11.69 -9.82 8.91
CA ASP A 203 -12.47 -9.58 10.14
C ASP A 203 -12.52 -10.81 11.04
N ARG A 204 -12.60 -12.01 10.47
CA ARG A 204 -12.57 -13.30 11.19
C ARG A 204 -11.17 -13.66 11.68
N VAL A 205 -10.13 -13.43 10.85
CA VAL A 205 -8.73 -13.60 11.26
C VAL A 205 -8.40 -12.66 12.43
N SER A 206 -8.83 -11.40 12.34
CA SER A 206 -8.70 -10.42 13.43
C SER A 206 -9.37 -10.91 14.70
N ARG A 207 -10.56 -11.52 14.60
CA ARG A 207 -11.27 -12.11 15.74
C ARG A 207 -10.46 -13.24 16.38
N VAL A 208 -9.93 -14.17 15.59
CA VAL A 208 -9.10 -15.26 16.11
C VAL A 208 -7.88 -14.73 16.87
N ILE A 209 -7.17 -13.75 16.30
CA ILE A 209 -6.01 -13.14 16.97
C ILE A 209 -6.42 -12.56 18.31
N ARG A 210 -7.51 -11.79 18.38
CA ARG A 210 -8.01 -11.20 19.63
C ARG A 210 -8.44 -12.24 20.64
N ASN A 211 -9.15 -13.29 20.22
CA ASN A 211 -9.60 -14.36 21.12
C ASN A 211 -8.39 -15.09 21.73
N ARG A 212 -7.35 -15.37 20.94
CA ARG A 212 -6.10 -15.98 21.46
C ARG A 212 -5.39 -15.06 22.45
N LEU A 213 -5.31 -13.76 22.17
CA LEU A 213 -4.73 -12.78 23.11
C LEU A 213 -5.51 -12.71 24.44
N GLU A 214 -6.85 -12.81 24.38
CA GLU A 214 -7.71 -12.75 25.56
C GLU A 214 -7.51 -13.92 26.53
N ILE A 215 -7.22 -15.11 26.01
CA ILE A 215 -6.98 -16.31 26.82
C ILE A 215 -5.49 -16.61 26.98
N SER A 216 -4.60 -15.67 26.64
CA SER A 216 -3.14 -15.86 26.69
C SER A 216 -2.66 -17.09 25.89
N MET A 217 -3.30 -17.38 24.76
CA MET A 217 -2.88 -18.43 23.82
C MET A 217 -1.82 -17.89 22.85
N PRO A 218 -0.73 -18.65 22.56
CA PRO A 218 0.24 -18.25 21.55
C PRO A 218 -0.42 -18.00 20.19
N LEU A 219 0.00 -16.96 19.47
CA LEU A 219 -0.59 -16.66 18.16
C LEU A 219 -0.19 -17.67 17.09
N GLN A 220 1.02 -18.21 17.12
CA GLN A 220 1.54 -19.27 16.22
C GLN A 220 1.29 -18.96 14.74
N LEU A 221 1.67 -17.76 14.31
CA LEU A 221 1.49 -17.27 12.96
C LEU A 221 2.80 -17.43 12.16
N ASP A 222 2.74 -18.15 11.04
CA ASP A 222 3.88 -18.40 10.15
C ASP A 222 4.48 -17.12 9.60
N SER A 223 3.64 -16.14 9.31
CA SER A 223 4.04 -14.81 8.80
C SER A 223 5.07 -14.11 9.71
N THR A 224 4.97 -14.30 11.02
CA THR A 224 5.92 -13.71 11.98
C THR A 224 7.32 -14.31 11.85
N VAL A 225 7.42 -15.58 11.51
CA VAL A 225 8.69 -16.26 11.25
C VAL A 225 9.22 -15.90 9.86
N HIS A 226 8.34 -15.78 8.86
CA HIS A 226 8.70 -15.30 7.52
C HIS A 226 9.30 -13.88 7.57
N TYR A 227 8.71 -12.99 8.37
CA TYR A 227 9.22 -11.63 8.60
C TYR A 227 10.65 -11.65 9.18
N VAL A 228 10.91 -12.49 10.18
CA VAL A 228 12.25 -12.64 10.79
C VAL A 228 13.27 -13.16 9.79
N LYS A 229 12.89 -14.15 8.99
CA LYS A 229 13.76 -14.77 7.98
C LYS A 229 13.90 -13.92 6.71
N LYS A 230 13.08 -12.89 6.54
CA LYS A 230 12.95 -12.08 5.32
C LYS A 230 12.71 -12.93 4.08
N VAL A 231 11.79 -13.88 4.18
CA VAL A 231 11.43 -14.80 3.10
C VAL A 231 9.98 -14.58 2.71
N ARG A 232 9.73 -14.33 1.42
CA ARG A 232 8.39 -14.22 0.82
C ARG A 232 8.04 -15.47 0.04
N GLY A 233 6.75 -15.76 -0.06
CA GLY A 233 6.23 -16.83 -0.93
C GLY A 233 6.53 -18.26 -0.46
N GLN A 234 7.14 -18.46 0.67
CA GLN A 234 7.27 -19.78 1.28
C GLN A 234 6.00 -20.13 2.06
N ILE A 235 5.23 -21.04 1.51
CA ILE A 235 3.97 -21.48 2.12
C ILE A 235 4.24 -22.35 3.38
N PHE A 236 5.45 -22.90 3.56
CA PHE A 236 5.71 -23.85 4.64
C PHE A 236 6.95 -23.49 5.45
N LEU A 237 6.75 -23.45 6.77
CA LEU A 237 7.84 -23.45 7.71
C LEU A 237 8.27 -24.89 8.04
N SER A 238 9.58 -25.14 8.06
CA SER A 238 10.10 -26.34 8.72
C SER A 238 9.92 -26.21 10.23
N THR A 239 9.84 -27.34 10.94
CA THR A 239 9.79 -27.35 12.41
C THR A 239 10.96 -26.55 13.01
N ASN A 240 12.17 -26.64 12.42
CA ASN A 240 13.31 -25.85 12.88
C ASN A 240 13.10 -24.34 12.73
N SER A 241 12.34 -23.90 11.75
CA SER A 241 12.03 -22.47 11.57
C SER A 241 11.15 -21.92 12.70
N THR A 242 10.23 -22.72 13.25
CA THR A 242 9.40 -22.32 14.39
C THR A 242 10.18 -22.21 15.71
N LEU A 243 11.42 -22.72 15.74
CA LEU A 243 12.30 -22.68 16.92
C LEU A 243 13.24 -21.46 16.95
N ILE A 244 13.23 -20.59 15.92
CA ILE A 244 14.09 -19.41 15.83
C ILE A 244 13.88 -18.50 17.06
N LYS A 245 14.98 -18.12 17.72
CA LYS A 245 14.97 -17.17 18.83
C LYS A 245 14.80 -15.74 18.27
N SER A 246 13.61 -15.20 18.37
CA SER A 246 13.30 -13.82 17.99
C SER A 246 12.09 -13.35 18.79
N PRO A 247 12.03 -12.09 19.22
CA PRO A 247 10.85 -11.52 19.88
C PRO A 247 9.62 -11.47 18.96
N TYR A 248 9.81 -11.56 17.65
CA TYR A 248 8.71 -11.64 16.67
C TYR A 248 8.11 -13.02 16.54
N ASN A 249 8.82 -14.09 16.94
CA ASN A 249 8.36 -15.46 16.74
C ASN A 249 7.20 -15.80 17.69
N THR A 250 5.96 -15.77 17.17
CA THR A 250 4.74 -16.04 17.93
C THR A 250 4.48 -17.52 18.25
N TYR A 251 5.36 -18.43 17.81
CA TYR A 251 5.41 -19.81 18.31
C TYR A 251 6.09 -19.92 19.67
N ARG A 252 6.97 -18.97 19.99
CA ARG A 252 7.80 -18.99 21.21
C ARG A 252 7.41 -17.92 22.22
N ASN A 253 6.81 -16.84 21.76
CA ASN A 253 6.45 -15.70 22.59
C ASN A 253 4.92 -15.55 22.62
N TYR A 254 4.41 -15.24 23.79
CA TYR A 254 3.01 -14.92 23.99
C TYR A 254 2.74 -13.45 23.65
N GLY A 255 1.52 -13.16 23.26
CA GLY A 255 1.10 -11.80 22.96
C GLY A 255 1.49 -11.34 21.55
N LEU A 256 1.44 -10.03 21.34
CA LEU A 256 1.77 -9.40 20.06
C LEU A 256 3.29 -9.30 19.87
N PRO A 257 3.79 -9.36 18.61
CA PRO A 257 5.17 -9.02 18.31
C PRO A 257 5.48 -7.56 18.68
N PRO A 258 6.78 -7.17 18.77
CA PRO A 258 7.17 -5.83 19.23
C PRO A 258 6.70 -4.68 18.33
N THR A 259 6.60 -4.91 17.01
CA THR A 259 6.13 -3.95 16.01
C THR A 259 5.27 -4.66 14.97
N PRO A 260 4.60 -3.93 14.07
CA PRO A 260 4.03 -4.51 12.87
C PRO A 260 5.06 -5.33 12.08
N ILE A 261 4.60 -6.33 11.33
CA ILE A 261 5.42 -7.19 10.46
C ILE A 261 5.25 -6.86 8.97
N GLY A 262 4.76 -5.66 8.69
CA GLY A 262 4.53 -5.13 7.35
C GLY A 262 3.52 -3.99 7.39
N ASN A 263 3.29 -3.37 6.24
CA ASN A 263 2.40 -2.21 6.09
C ASN A 263 1.00 -2.67 5.66
N PRO A 264 -0.01 -2.65 6.55
CA PRO A 264 -1.35 -3.13 6.22
C PRO A 264 -2.08 -2.14 5.31
N GLY A 265 -2.98 -2.65 4.46
CA GLY A 265 -3.96 -1.88 3.71
C GLY A 265 -5.14 -1.43 4.57
N ALA A 266 -6.01 -0.62 3.97
CA ALA A 266 -7.18 -0.05 4.65
C ALA A 266 -8.13 -1.13 5.20
N GLU A 267 -8.37 -2.21 4.44
CA GLU A 267 -9.25 -3.30 4.83
C GLU A 267 -8.73 -4.07 6.05
N ALA A 268 -7.42 -4.31 6.11
CA ALA A 268 -6.81 -4.97 7.27
C ALA A 268 -6.84 -4.09 8.52
N ILE A 269 -6.68 -2.76 8.37
CA ILE A 269 -6.83 -1.79 9.46
C ILE A 269 -8.29 -1.77 9.93
N ALA A 270 -9.26 -1.71 9.02
CA ALA A 270 -10.69 -1.75 9.35
C ALA A 270 -11.06 -3.04 10.10
N ALA A 271 -10.54 -4.19 9.67
CA ALA A 271 -10.74 -5.48 10.34
C ALA A 271 -10.10 -5.54 11.73
N ALA A 272 -8.95 -4.88 11.91
CA ALA A 272 -8.35 -4.74 13.24
C ALA A 272 -9.17 -3.85 14.17
N LEU A 273 -9.85 -2.83 13.64
CA LEU A 273 -10.74 -1.94 14.40
C LEU A 273 -12.06 -2.63 14.74
N LYS A 274 -12.67 -3.29 13.76
CA LYS A 274 -14.04 -3.86 13.82
C LYS A 274 -14.01 -5.35 13.44
N PRO A 275 -13.45 -6.24 14.30
CA PRO A 275 -13.40 -7.67 14.02
C PRO A 275 -14.81 -8.28 14.01
N ALA A 276 -14.99 -9.40 13.28
CA ALA A 276 -16.21 -10.18 13.30
C ALA A 276 -16.60 -10.63 14.73
N ILE A 277 -17.86 -10.92 14.93
CA ILE A 277 -18.35 -11.54 16.17
C ILE A 277 -18.15 -13.08 16.04
N GLY A 278 -17.50 -13.69 17.02
CA GLY A 278 -17.25 -15.15 17.05
C GLY A 278 -16.30 -15.54 18.15
N ASP A 279 -16.22 -16.85 18.41
CA ASP A 279 -15.40 -17.42 19.48
C ASP A 279 -14.26 -18.32 18.95
N TRP A 280 -13.97 -18.21 17.65
CA TRP A 280 -12.96 -19.02 16.96
C TRP A 280 -11.57 -18.82 17.57
N LEU A 281 -10.84 -19.92 17.65
CA LEU A 281 -9.44 -19.97 18.10
C LEU A 281 -8.50 -20.47 17.01
N PHE A 282 -9.04 -21.11 15.97
CA PHE A 282 -8.28 -21.71 14.88
C PHE A 282 -8.87 -21.33 13.53
N PHE A 283 -8.00 -21.17 12.54
CA PHE A 283 -8.37 -21.05 11.15
C PHE A 283 -7.35 -21.74 10.24
N ILE A 284 -7.78 -22.16 9.07
CA ILE A 284 -6.93 -22.76 8.05
C ILE A 284 -7.59 -22.65 6.69
N THR A 285 -6.84 -22.26 5.66
CA THR A 285 -7.27 -22.29 4.28
C THR A 285 -7.02 -23.68 3.72
N VAL A 286 -8.07 -24.47 3.55
CA VAL A 286 -8.00 -25.88 3.10
C VAL A 286 -7.94 -26.03 1.59
N ALA A 287 -8.42 -25.01 0.85
CA ALA A 287 -8.32 -24.87 -0.61
C ALA A 287 -8.35 -23.39 -0.97
N PRO A 288 -7.91 -22.96 -2.17
CA PRO A 288 -8.01 -21.57 -2.59
C PRO A 288 -9.45 -21.06 -2.41
N GLY A 289 -9.59 -19.99 -1.61
CA GLY A 289 -10.88 -19.39 -1.28
C GLY A 289 -11.74 -20.12 -0.24
N ASP A 290 -11.29 -21.25 0.33
CA ASP A 290 -11.98 -21.99 1.42
C ASP A 290 -11.17 -21.88 2.72
N THR A 291 -11.35 -20.78 3.44
CA THR A 291 -10.80 -20.59 4.79
C THR A 291 -11.84 -20.94 5.83
N ARG A 292 -11.50 -21.83 6.75
CA ARG A 292 -12.39 -22.36 7.79
C ARG A 292 -11.97 -21.88 9.16
N PHE A 293 -12.94 -21.64 10.02
CA PHE A 293 -12.75 -21.08 11.36
C PHE A 293 -13.46 -21.94 12.40
N THR A 294 -12.81 -22.26 13.50
CA THR A 294 -13.39 -23.06 14.58
C THR A 294 -12.80 -22.72 15.94
N ARG A 295 -13.53 -23.04 16.99
CA ARG A 295 -13.01 -23.09 18.35
C ARG A 295 -12.42 -24.45 18.71
N SER A 296 -12.80 -25.53 18.00
CA SER A 296 -12.42 -26.92 18.28
C SER A 296 -11.04 -27.24 17.70
N ASN A 297 -10.12 -27.68 18.55
CA ASN A 297 -8.83 -28.19 18.10
C ASN A 297 -8.96 -29.46 17.27
N ASP A 298 -9.91 -30.35 17.60
CA ASP A 298 -10.10 -31.64 16.88
C ASP A 298 -10.60 -31.38 15.45
N GLU A 299 -11.52 -30.45 15.29
CA GLU A 299 -12.00 -30.01 13.97
C GLU A 299 -10.87 -29.40 13.15
N PHE A 300 -10.05 -28.52 13.78
CA PHE A 300 -8.87 -27.95 13.14
C PHE A 300 -7.86 -29.01 12.69
N LEU A 301 -7.60 -30.04 13.50
CA LEU A 301 -6.70 -31.15 13.12
C LEU A 301 -7.25 -31.94 11.93
N THR A 302 -8.57 -32.14 11.88
CA THR A 302 -9.25 -32.74 10.72
C THR A 302 -9.02 -31.90 9.47
N TRP A 303 -9.16 -30.59 9.55
CA TRP A 303 -8.90 -29.67 8.41
C TRP A 303 -7.43 -29.61 8.03
N LYS A 304 -6.49 -29.73 8.96
CA LYS A 304 -5.06 -29.88 8.64
C LYS A 304 -4.79 -31.11 7.77
N THR A 305 -5.47 -32.21 8.05
CA THR A 305 -5.39 -33.44 7.23
C THR A 305 -5.95 -33.19 5.82
N LEU A 306 -7.11 -32.52 5.72
CA LEU A 306 -7.70 -32.13 4.44
C LEU A 306 -6.77 -31.18 3.66
N TYR A 307 -6.22 -30.16 4.31
CA TYR A 307 -5.24 -29.26 3.71
C TYR A 307 -4.03 -30.03 3.14
N ALA A 308 -3.45 -30.96 3.92
CA ALA A 308 -2.32 -31.76 3.47
C ALA A 308 -2.66 -32.63 2.23
N LYS A 309 -3.88 -33.19 2.18
CA LYS A 309 -4.41 -33.94 1.02
C LYS A 309 -4.55 -33.03 -0.20
N ASN A 310 -5.23 -31.89 -0.06
CA ASN A 310 -5.48 -30.94 -1.16
C ASN A 310 -4.16 -30.36 -1.71
N ARG A 311 -3.21 -30.08 -0.84
CA ARG A 311 -1.88 -29.65 -1.23
C ARG A 311 -1.14 -30.68 -2.09
N LYS A 312 -1.14 -31.97 -1.65
CA LYS A 312 -0.55 -33.06 -2.42
C LYS A 312 -1.21 -33.23 -3.79
N ALA A 313 -2.51 -32.94 -3.87
CA ALA A 313 -3.27 -32.94 -5.12
C ALA A 313 -3.01 -31.70 -6.00
N GLY A 314 -2.21 -30.71 -5.54
CA GLY A 314 -1.84 -29.53 -6.32
C GLY A 314 -2.85 -28.38 -6.26
N ALA A 315 -3.76 -28.36 -5.28
CA ALA A 315 -4.78 -27.30 -5.16
C ALA A 315 -4.20 -25.89 -4.92
N PHE A 316 -2.94 -25.77 -4.50
CA PHE A 316 -2.24 -24.49 -4.22
C PHE A 316 -1.11 -24.20 -5.21
N LYS A 317 -1.22 -24.70 -6.45
CA LYS A 317 -0.26 -24.44 -7.52
C LYS A 317 -0.59 -23.16 -8.29
#